data_507149604f84cefb406fb5b84e910a02
#
_entry.id   507149604f84cefb406fb5b84e910a02
#
_cell.length_a   1.000
_cell.length_b   1.000
_cell.length_c   1.000
_cell.angle_alpha   90.00
_cell.angle_beta   90.00
_cell.angle_gamma   90.00
#
_symmetry.space_group_name_H-M   'P 1'
#
loop_
_entity.id
_entity.type
_entity.pdbx_description
1 polymer ?
#
loop_
_entity_poly.entity_id
_entity_poly.type
_entity_poly.pdbx_seq_one_letter_code
_entity_poly.pdbx_strand_id
1 'polypeptide(L)' 'MKKIASSAKQFVICVKNDGYAVSLEKRKIYAALADATAARHGLMRVVDESGEDYLYPKKFFVPVALPFSARRAVMKAA' A
#
# COMPACT_ATOMS: atom_id res chain seq x y z
N MET A 1 4.25 -18.84 -6.44
CA MET A 1 3.92 -17.79 -5.87
C MET A 1 4.77 -16.64 -6.10
N LYS A 2 4.23 -15.55 -6.24
CA LYS A 2 4.93 -14.47 -6.54
C LYS A 2 5.71 -13.94 -5.45
N LYS A 3 6.87 -13.62 -5.68
CA LYS A 3 7.71 -13.12 -4.69
C LYS A 3 7.63 -11.67 -4.61
N ILE A 4 6.62 -11.20 -4.13
CA ILE A 4 6.47 -9.81 -3.97
C ILE A 4 7.44 -9.27 -3.01
N ALA A 5 7.84 -10.08 -2.11
CA ALA A 5 8.72 -9.64 -1.09
C ALA A 5 10.00 -9.06 -1.58
N SER A 6 10.45 -9.48 -2.70
CA SER A 6 11.70 -8.99 -3.17
C SER A 6 11.63 -7.58 -3.66
N SER A 7 10.44 -7.06 -3.90
CA SER A 7 10.38 -5.73 -4.41
C SER A 7 10.49 -4.73 -3.29
N ALA A 8 10.92 -3.56 -3.61
CA ALA A 8 11.04 -2.51 -2.66
C ALA A 8 9.65 -2.15 -2.18
N LYS A 9 9.35 -2.48 -0.96
CA LYS A 9 8.09 -2.16 -0.40
C LYS A 9 8.19 -0.91 0.41
N GLN A 10 7.14 -0.15 0.38
CA GLN A 10 7.05 1.05 1.14
C GLN A 10 5.75 0.97 1.90
N PHE A 11 5.71 1.44 3.13
CA PHE A 11 4.46 1.48 3.86
C PHE A 11 3.85 2.86 3.72
N VAL A 12 2.53 2.90 3.59
CA VAL A 12 1.81 4.15 3.37
C VAL A 12 0.57 4.14 4.24
N ILE A 13 0.13 5.31 4.65
CA ILE A 13 -1.10 5.41 5.40
C ILE A 13 -2.17 5.96 4.49
N CYS A 14 -3.35 5.38 4.51
CA CYS A 14 -4.45 5.82 3.68
C CYS A 14 -5.08 7.05 4.29
N VAL A 15 -5.14 8.14 3.54
CA VAL A 15 -5.74 9.38 4.03
C VAL A 15 -7.01 9.75 3.27
N LYS A 16 -7.26 9.08 2.12
CA LYS A 16 -8.48 9.27 1.37
C LYS A 16 -8.88 7.93 0.78
N ASN A 17 -10.16 7.69 0.69
CA ASN A 17 -10.64 6.45 0.09
C ASN A 17 -11.89 6.67 -0.76
N ASP A 18 -12.06 7.87 -1.30
CA ASP A 18 -13.24 8.21 -2.09
C ASP A 18 -13.47 7.21 -3.22
N GLY A 19 -14.61 6.57 -3.20
CA GLY A 19 -14.94 5.58 -4.21
C GLY A 19 -14.40 4.19 -3.91
N TYR A 20 -13.61 4.02 -2.86
CA TYR A 20 -12.98 2.74 -2.57
C TYR A 20 -13.12 2.31 -1.11
N ALA A 21 -14.19 2.75 -0.45
CA ALA A 21 -14.34 2.47 0.98
C ALA A 21 -14.41 0.98 1.30
N VAL A 22 -14.76 0.16 0.34
CA VAL A 22 -14.83 -1.28 0.58
C VAL A 22 -13.43 -1.89 0.65
N SER A 23 -12.50 -1.37 -0.13
CA SER A 23 -11.16 -1.95 -0.21
C SER A 23 -10.09 -1.15 0.52
N LEU A 24 -10.38 0.08 0.92
CA LEU A 24 -9.42 0.92 1.63
C LEU A 24 -10.07 1.57 2.84
N GLU A 25 -9.37 1.51 3.96
CA GLU A 25 -9.86 2.10 5.19
C GLU A 25 -8.96 3.28 5.55
N LYS A 26 -9.53 4.44 5.83
CA LYS A 26 -8.73 5.60 6.18
C LYS A 26 -8.01 5.40 7.49
N ARG A 27 -6.83 5.97 7.60
CA ARG A 27 -5.97 5.88 8.77
C ARG A 27 -5.33 4.52 8.97
N LYS A 28 -5.45 3.65 8.00
CA LYS A 28 -4.82 2.34 8.09
C LYS A 28 -3.56 2.33 7.25
N ILE A 29 -2.61 1.48 7.64
CA ILE A 29 -1.33 1.37 6.95
C ILE A 29 -1.39 0.20 5.98
N TYR A 30 -0.92 0.44 4.78
CA TYR A 30 -0.88 -0.57 3.73
C TYR A 30 0.52 -0.68 3.15
N ALA A 31 0.82 -1.78 2.50
CA ALA A 31 2.08 -1.96 1.81
C ALA A 31 1.89 -1.52 0.37
N ALA A 32 2.82 -0.70 -0.12
CA ALA A 32 2.84 -0.28 -1.50
C ALA A 32 3.99 -0.96 -2.20
N LEU A 33 3.79 -1.37 -3.43
CA LEU A 33 4.79 -2.07 -4.21
C LEU A 33 5.35 -1.12 -5.26
N ALA A 34 6.64 -1.25 -5.54
CA ALA A 34 7.28 -0.40 -6.53
C ALA A 34 6.68 -0.65 -7.90
N ASP A 35 6.29 0.40 -8.58
CA ASP A 35 5.72 0.30 -9.92
C ASP A 35 5.95 1.63 -10.61
N ALA A 36 7.05 1.74 -11.33
CA ALA A 36 7.43 2.99 -11.97
C ALA A 36 6.42 3.46 -13.01
N THR A 37 5.80 2.52 -13.69
CA THR A 37 4.82 2.87 -14.71
C THR A 37 3.59 3.48 -14.04
N ALA A 38 3.13 2.88 -12.97
CA ALA A 38 1.98 3.43 -12.25
C ALA A 38 2.31 4.82 -11.70
N ALA A 39 3.52 4.98 -11.17
CA ALA A 39 3.91 6.27 -10.60
C ALA A 39 3.87 7.38 -11.63
N ARG A 40 4.23 7.06 -12.86
CA ARG A 40 4.21 8.08 -13.91
C ARG A 40 2.79 8.54 -14.24
N HIS A 41 1.80 7.76 -13.87
CA HIS A 41 0.41 8.11 -14.12
C HIS A 41 -0.30 8.58 -12.83
N GLY A 42 0.46 8.89 -11.80
CA GLY A 42 -0.13 9.36 -10.56
C GLY A 42 -0.83 8.27 -9.78
N LEU A 43 -0.45 7.02 -10.02
CA LEU A 43 -1.05 5.88 -9.34
C LEU A 43 -0.04 5.17 -8.47
N MET A 44 -0.52 4.39 -7.53
CA MET A 44 0.32 3.64 -6.62
C MET A 44 -0.26 2.23 -6.53
N ARG A 45 0.62 1.21 -6.57
CA ARG A 45 0.17 -0.17 -6.45
C ARG A 45 0.18 -0.53 -4.98
N VAL A 46 -0.99 -0.81 -4.43
CA VAL A 46 -1.16 -1.01 -3.00
C VAL A 46 -1.86 -2.34 -2.74
N VAL A 47 -1.40 -3.07 -1.72
CA VAL A 47 -2.07 -4.29 -1.30
C VAL A 47 -3.20 -3.85 -0.37
N ASP A 48 -4.43 -4.04 -0.80
CA ASP A 48 -5.58 -3.51 -0.08
C ASP A 48 -6.21 -4.53 0.86
N GLU A 49 -7.41 -4.24 1.33
CA GLU A 49 -8.07 -5.12 2.30
C GLU A 49 -8.33 -6.52 1.78
N SER A 50 -8.36 -6.71 0.47
CA SER A 50 -8.58 -8.03 -0.10
C SER A 50 -7.32 -8.88 -0.05
N GLY A 51 -6.18 -8.28 0.23
CA GLY A 51 -4.92 -8.99 0.23
C GLY A 51 -4.27 -9.03 -1.13
N GLU A 52 -4.90 -8.43 -2.13
CA GLU A 52 -4.33 -8.36 -3.46
C GLU A 52 -3.95 -6.94 -3.79
N ASP A 53 -3.09 -6.76 -4.78
CA ASP A 53 -2.63 -5.43 -5.11
C ASP A 53 -3.39 -4.86 -6.30
N TYR A 54 -3.75 -3.59 -6.18
CA TYR A 54 -4.43 -2.86 -7.22
C TYR A 54 -3.87 -1.46 -7.30
N LEU A 55 -4.17 -0.77 -8.38
CA LEU A 55 -3.69 0.59 -8.57
C LEU A 55 -4.72 1.57 -8.01
N TYR A 56 -4.24 2.50 -7.21
CA TYR A 56 -5.08 3.54 -6.61
C TYR A 56 -4.45 4.90 -6.83
N PRO A 57 -5.22 5.99 -6.73
CA PRO A 57 -4.63 7.31 -6.85
C PRO A 57 -3.55 7.51 -5.79
N LYS A 58 -2.38 7.93 -6.21
CA LYS A 58 -1.27 8.13 -5.30
C LYS A 58 -1.61 9.11 -4.20
N LYS A 59 -2.43 10.10 -4.50
CA LYS A 59 -2.79 11.12 -3.52
C LYS A 59 -3.62 10.58 -2.36
N PHE A 60 -4.08 9.34 -2.43
CA PHE A 60 -4.83 8.75 -1.34
C PHE A 60 -3.92 8.34 -0.19
N PHE A 61 -2.61 8.36 -0.38
CA PHE A 61 -1.68 7.80 0.58
C PHE A 61 -0.53 8.73 0.92
N VAL A 62 0.00 8.57 2.13
CA VAL A 62 1.17 9.30 2.58
C VAL A 62 2.19 8.27 3.04
N PRO A 63 3.43 8.34 2.58
CA PRO A 63 4.46 7.39 3.00
C PRO A 63 4.75 7.51 4.48
N VAL A 64 5.00 6.38 5.14
CA VAL A 64 5.37 6.39 6.54
C VAL A 64 6.58 5.50 6.72
N ALA A 65 7.44 5.85 7.65
CA ALA A 65 8.61 5.04 8.00
C ALA A 65 8.26 4.28 9.26
N LEU A 66 8.42 2.96 9.24
CA LEU A 66 8.09 2.13 10.38
C LEU A 66 9.33 1.47 10.95
N PRO A 67 9.42 1.34 12.27
CA PRO A 67 10.49 0.58 12.88
C PRO A 67 10.40 -0.86 12.42
N PHE A 68 11.50 -1.58 12.50
CA PHE A 68 11.54 -2.96 12.01
C PHE A 68 10.44 -3.83 12.61
N SER A 69 10.23 -3.74 13.92
CA SER A 69 9.21 -4.58 14.56
C SER A 69 7.82 -4.25 14.05
N ALA A 70 7.55 -2.97 13.81
CA ALA A 70 6.24 -2.58 13.31
C ALA A 70 6.06 -3.05 11.86
N ARG A 71 7.14 -3.01 11.05
CA ARG A 71 7.05 -3.47 9.68
C ARG A 71 6.69 -4.95 9.66
N ARG A 72 7.32 -5.74 10.53
CA ARG A 72 7.03 -7.15 10.58
C ARG A 72 5.59 -7.42 11.00
N ALA A 73 5.09 -6.65 11.96
CA ALA A 73 3.73 -6.83 12.44
C ALA A 73 2.73 -6.54 11.32
N VAL A 74 2.95 -5.48 10.55
CA VAL A 74 2.06 -5.13 9.46
C VAL A 74 2.10 -6.21 8.38
N MET A 75 3.28 -6.71 8.06
CA MET A 75 3.39 -7.74 7.04
C MET A 75 2.69 -9.02 7.46
N LYS A 76 2.78 -9.38 8.72
CA LYS A 76 2.13 -10.60 9.18
C LYS A 76 0.62 -10.45 9.21
N ALA A 77 0.15 -9.27 9.51
CA ALA A 77 -1.29 -9.04 9.59
C ALA A 77 -1.92 -9.02 8.20
N ALA A 78 -1.14 -8.70 7.21
CA ALA A 78 -1.66 -8.68 5.86
C ALA A 78 -1.78 -10.09 5.32
#